data_5a685562ff3b4e6c8e4d309a5dd0304e
#
_entry.id   5a685562ff3b4e6c8e4d309a5dd0304e
#
_cell.length_a   1.000
_cell.length_b   1.000
_cell.length_c   1.000
_cell.angle_alpha   90.00
_cell.angle_beta   90.00
_cell.angle_gamma   90.00
#
_symmetry.space_group_name_H-M   'P 1'
#
loop_
_entity.id
_entity.type
_entity.pdbx_description
1 polymer ?
#
loop_
_entity_poly.entity_id
_entity_poly.type
_entity_poly.pdbx_seq_one_letter_code
_entity_poly.pdbx_strand_id
1 'polypeptide(L)'
;MSIVAPKGRKHLCADALFRLLREHFATIADDRVDEVEIPLSDALMSAFAMFSLKAPSLLAFDKQRAEGNLQTIYGITHTPCDTRMRERLDPVSPESLRPSFTLVFRQLQRGKALEPMAFLDGHYLLALDGTGYFSSQTIHCASCLHKVHRNGSITYYHQMLGAAIIHPDFREVIPLMPEPIVQQDGTDKNDGERHAAKRFLVKLRQDHPHLKCIVTEDSLSSHAPHIETLHDHGCHLID
;
A
#
# COMPACT_ATOMS: atom_id res chain seq x y z
N MET A 1 -15.51 -14.77 -14.98
CA MET A 1 -16.68 -14.91 -14.08
C MET A 1 -16.68 -13.72 -13.14
N SER A 2 -17.76 -12.90 -13.08
CA SER A 2 -17.82 -11.87 -12.04
C SER A 2 -18.12 -12.56 -10.71
N ILE A 3 -17.36 -12.24 -9.66
CA ILE A 3 -17.75 -12.63 -8.31
C ILE A 3 -19.11 -12.01 -8.06
N VAL A 4 -20.17 -12.84 -7.97
CA VAL A 4 -21.43 -12.39 -7.42
C VAL A 4 -21.10 -11.98 -5.99
N ALA A 5 -21.06 -10.67 -5.75
CA ALA A 5 -20.77 -10.13 -4.42
C ALA A 5 -21.70 -10.84 -3.44
N PRO A 6 -21.19 -11.55 -2.43
CA PRO A 6 -22.04 -12.15 -1.41
C PRO A 6 -22.87 -11.02 -0.83
N LYS A 7 -24.22 -11.22 -0.72
CA LYS A 7 -25.17 -10.27 -0.16
C LYS A 7 -24.50 -9.49 0.97
N GLY A 8 -24.31 -8.18 0.76
CA GLY A 8 -23.38 -7.34 1.48
C GLY A 8 -23.44 -7.54 2.99
N ARG A 9 -22.41 -8.14 3.52
CA ARG A 9 -22.25 -8.22 4.96
C ARG A 9 -21.96 -6.80 5.44
N LYS A 10 -22.65 -6.34 6.49
CA LYS A 10 -22.54 -4.98 7.04
C LYS A 10 -21.10 -4.47 7.19
N HIS A 11 -20.14 -5.38 7.35
CA HIS A 11 -18.71 -5.06 7.56
C HIS A 11 -17.90 -4.85 6.28
N LEU A 12 -18.46 -5.18 5.10
CA LEU A 12 -17.78 -5.06 3.80
C LEU A 12 -18.42 -4.00 2.90
N CYS A 13 -19.37 -3.20 3.40
CA CYS A 13 -19.85 -2.04 2.66
C CYS A 13 -18.83 -0.90 2.74
N ALA A 14 -18.83 -0.02 1.75
CA ALA A 14 -17.92 1.12 1.66
C ALA A 14 -17.93 1.97 2.94
N ASP A 15 -19.13 2.29 3.45
CA ASP A 15 -19.27 3.10 4.67
C ASP A 15 -18.58 2.49 5.89
N ALA A 16 -18.68 1.16 6.05
CA ALA A 16 -18.03 0.47 7.17
C ALA A 16 -16.50 0.46 7.04
N LEU A 17 -15.99 0.26 5.81
CA LEU A 17 -14.55 0.27 5.55
C LEU A 17 -13.97 1.69 5.66
N PHE A 18 -14.66 2.70 5.15
CA PHE A 18 -14.21 4.09 5.26
C PHE A 18 -14.21 4.57 6.71
N ARG A 19 -15.23 4.21 7.49
CA ARG A 19 -15.25 4.50 8.92
C ARG A 19 -14.09 3.82 9.65
N LEU A 20 -13.81 2.55 9.34
CA LEU A 20 -12.69 1.81 9.92
C LEU A 20 -11.33 2.50 9.64
N LEU A 21 -11.12 2.94 8.39
CA LEU A 21 -9.92 3.68 8.02
C LEU A 21 -9.83 5.00 8.75
N ARG A 22 -10.94 5.76 8.83
CA ARG A 22 -10.99 7.04 9.54
C ARG A 22 -10.69 6.88 11.02
N GLU A 23 -11.28 5.88 11.68
CA GLU A 23 -11.01 5.57 13.08
C GLU A 23 -9.52 5.29 13.32
N HIS A 24 -8.90 4.50 12.44
CA HIS A 24 -7.46 4.25 12.51
C HIS A 24 -6.63 5.52 12.25
N PHE A 25 -6.93 6.28 11.21
CA PHE A 25 -6.21 7.52 10.90
C PHE A 25 -6.27 8.55 12.03
N ALA A 26 -7.35 8.55 12.81
CA ALA A 26 -7.46 9.39 14.02
C ALA A 26 -6.53 8.96 15.16
N THR A 27 -5.97 7.75 15.11
CA THR A 27 -4.99 7.28 16.12
C THR A 27 -3.53 7.59 15.76
N ILE A 28 -3.29 8.01 14.51
CA ILE A 28 -1.93 8.37 14.06
C ILE A 28 -1.55 9.71 14.72
N ALA A 29 -0.41 9.71 15.39
CA ALA A 29 0.08 10.90 16.07
C ALA A 29 0.28 12.05 15.08
N ASP A 30 -0.15 13.22 15.49
CA ASP A 30 0.08 14.48 14.81
C ASP A 30 1.06 15.29 15.67
N ASP A 31 2.33 15.28 15.31
CA ASP A 31 3.42 15.86 16.12
C ASP A 31 3.42 17.42 16.11
N ARG A 32 2.40 18.03 15.56
CA ARG A 32 2.27 19.49 15.49
C ARG A 32 1.80 20.07 16.81
N VAL A 33 2.42 21.17 17.20
CA VAL A 33 2.21 21.84 18.50
C VAL A 33 1.12 22.92 18.44
N ASP A 34 0.78 23.40 17.22
CA ASP A 34 -0.15 24.52 17.03
C ASP A 34 -1.60 24.08 16.83
N GLU A 35 -2.57 24.98 17.02
CA GLU A 35 -3.97 24.78 16.70
C GLU A 35 -4.15 24.25 15.27
N VAL A 36 -4.69 23.04 15.17
CA VAL A 36 -4.75 22.29 13.93
C VAL A 36 -6.06 22.60 13.22
N GLU A 37 -6.04 23.55 12.30
CA GLU A 37 -7.19 23.85 11.44
C GLU A 37 -7.68 22.63 10.65
N ILE A 38 -6.76 21.79 10.16
CA ILE A 38 -7.06 20.56 9.42
C ILE A 38 -6.46 19.36 10.14
N PRO A 39 -7.27 18.49 10.75
CA PRO A 39 -6.80 17.28 11.42
C PRO A 39 -6.03 16.35 10.46
N LEU A 40 -5.01 15.65 10.96
CA LEU A 40 -4.25 14.68 10.16
C LEU A 40 -5.16 13.59 9.59
N SER A 41 -6.17 13.15 10.34
CA SER A 41 -7.16 12.18 9.86
C SER A 41 -7.94 12.68 8.65
N ASP A 42 -8.25 13.97 8.55
CA ASP A 42 -8.91 14.55 7.39
C ASP A 42 -7.97 14.62 6.19
N ALA A 43 -6.68 14.92 6.40
CA ALA A 43 -5.68 14.89 5.33
C ALA A 43 -5.45 13.47 4.79
N LEU A 44 -5.33 12.47 5.66
CA LEU A 44 -5.18 11.06 5.27
C LEU A 44 -6.43 10.53 4.55
N MET A 45 -7.63 10.85 5.06
CA MET A 45 -8.87 10.50 4.38
C MET A 45 -9.02 11.21 3.04
N SER A 46 -8.54 12.46 2.92
CA SER A 46 -8.54 13.19 1.64
C SER A 46 -7.60 12.54 0.63
N ALA A 47 -6.40 12.11 1.04
CA ALA A 47 -5.49 11.34 0.20
C ALA A 47 -6.14 10.02 -0.25
N PHE A 48 -6.75 9.28 0.66
CA PHE A 48 -7.49 8.07 0.33
C PHE A 48 -8.64 8.34 -0.66
N ALA A 49 -9.43 9.40 -0.44
CA ALA A 49 -10.50 9.79 -1.34
C ALA A 49 -9.98 10.15 -2.74
N MET A 50 -8.87 10.87 -2.84
CA MET A 50 -8.23 11.22 -4.10
C MET A 50 -7.93 9.98 -4.95
N PHE A 51 -7.31 8.95 -4.36
CA PHE A 51 -7.01 7.69 -5.05
C PHE A 51 -8.27 6.88 -5.34
N SER A 52 -9.21 6.80 -4.40
CA SER A 52 -10.49 6.10 -4.54
C SER A 52 -11.33 6.66 -5.68
N LEU A 53 -11.35 7.98 -5.83
CA LEU A 53 -12.04 8.70 -6.90
C LEU A 53 -11.24 8.75 -8.21
N LYS A 54 -10.02 8.21 -8.22
CA LYS A 54 -9.10 8.26 -9.36
C LYS A 54 -8.86 9.68 -9.87
N ALA A 55 -8.77 10.65 -8.95
CA ALA A 55 -8.44 12.01 -9.31
C ALA A 55 -7.03 12.05 -9.94
N PRO A 56 -6.86 12.66 -11.14
CA PRO A 56 -5.61 12.58 -11.89
C PRO A 56 -4.46 13.38 -11.28
N SER A 57 -4.76 14.28 -10.35
CA SER A 57 -3.77 15.10 -9.66
C SER A 57 -4.35 15.71 -8.39
N LEU A 58 -3.47 16.19 -7.49
CA LEU A 58 -3.87 16.98 -6.32
C LEU A 58 -4.70 18.21 -6.71
N LEU A 59 -4.31 18.91 -7.76
CA LEU A 59 -5.06 20.07 -8.25
C LEU A 59 -6.47 19.71 -8.75
N ALA A 60 -6.62 18.55 -9.42
CA ALA A 60 -7.93 18.06 -9.84
C ALA A 60 -8.82 17.71 -8.63
N PHE A 61 -8.22 17.10 -7.62
CA PHE A 61 -8.92 16.80 -6.35
C PHE A 61 -9.31 18.08 -5.59
N ASP A 62 -8.44 19.08 -5.56
CA ASP A 62 -8.70 20.37 -4.93
C ASP A 62 -9.94 21.06 -5.51
N LYS A 63 -10.17 20.93 -6.82
CA LYS A 63 -11.40 21.44 -7.47
C LYS A 63 -12.68 20.74 -6.99
N GLN A 64 -12.59 19.46 -6.59
CA GLN A 64 -13.73 18.71 -6.05
C GLN A 64 -14.01 19.03 -4.56
N ARG A 65 -13.11 19.74 -3.91
CA ARG A 65 -13.20 20.10 -2.49
C ARG A 65 -14.50 20.83 -2.13
N ALA A 66 -15.02 21.65 -3.05
CA ALA A 66 -16.24 22.41 -2.85
C ALA A 66 -17.53 21.57 -2.97
N GLU A 67 -17.42 20.32 -3.43
CA GLU A 67 -18.57 19.47 -3.74
C GLU A 67 -19.04 18.72 -2.50
N GLY A 68 -19.48 19.11 -1.48
CA GLY A 68 -20.05 18.44 -0.28
C GLY A 68 -20.02 16.89 -0.17
N ASN A 69 -19.75 16.19 -1.27
CA ASN A 69 -19.68 14.73 -1.36
C ASN A 69 -18.57 14.12 -0.51
N LEU A 70 -17.43 14.82 -0.34
CA LEU A 70 -16.31 14.34 0.47
C LEU A 70 -16.70 14.20 1.94
N GLN A 71 -17.52 15.12 2.46
CA GLN A 71 -18.04 15.02 3.82
C GLN A 71 -19.02 13.85 3.95
N THR A 72 -19.95 13.71 3.03
CA THR A 72 -21.00 12.69 3.10
C THR A 72 -20.45 11.28 2.95
N ILE A 73 -19.54 11.06 1.99
CA ILE A 73 -19.06 9.71 1.63
C ILE A 73 -17.86 9.32 2.50
N TYR A 74 -16.89 10.22 2.68
CA TYR A 74 -15.62 9.91 3.35
C TYR A 74 -15.54 10.45 4.77
N GLY A 75 -16.54 11.20 5.22
CA GLY A 75 -16.57 11.82 6.54
C GLY A 75 -15.49 12.89 6.74
N ILE A 76 -15.00 13.52 5.66
CA ILE A 76 -13.97 14.55 5.70
C ILE A 76 -14.64 15.89 6.04
N THR A 77 -14.23 16.48 7.16
CA THR A 77 -14.79 17.75 7.59
C THR A 77 -14.04 18.93 6.95
N HIS A 78 -12.72 18.84 6.90
CA HIS A 78 -11.85 19.90 6.37
C HIS A 78 -10.91 19.31 5.30
N THR A 79 -11.24 19.50 4.05
CA THR A 79 -10.40 19.04 2.93
C THR A 79 -9.24 20.00 2.72
N PRO A 80 -7.97 19.55 2.84
CA PRO A 80 -6.81 20.40 2.58
C PRO A 80 -6.70 20.76 1.09
N CYS A 81 -6.16 21.95 0.79
CA CYS A 81 -5.70 22.26 -0.56
C CYS A 81 -4.44 21.46 -0.92
N ASP A 82 -3.99 21.52 -2.18
CA ASP A 82 -2.87 20.71 -2.68
C ASP A 82 -1.57 20.92 -1.88
N THR A 83 -1.23 22.16 -1.56
CA THR A 83 -0.05 22.50 -0.75
C THR A 83 -0.18 21.95 0.67
N ARG A 84 -1.32 22.19 1.32
CA ARG A 84 -1.58 21.69 2.67
C ARG A 84 -1.62 20.18 2.73
N MET A 85 -2.12 19.50 1.67
CA MET A 85 -2.10 18.05 1.57
C MET A 85 -0.67 17.52 1.70
N ARG A 86 0.26 18.07 0.92
CA ARG A 86 1.68 17.68 0.97
C ARG A 86 2.29 17.94 2.34
N GLU A 87 2.16 19.16 2.84
CA GLU A 87 2.68 19.55 4.17
C GLU A 87 2.19 18.62 5.29
N ARG A 88 0.97 18.09 5.16
CA ARG A 88 0.38 17.21 6.16
C ARG A 88 0.81 15.75 6.01
N LEU A 89 1.03 15.29 4.80
CA LEU A 89 1.34 13.88 4.52
C LEU A 89 2.84 13.58 4.53
N ASP A 90 3.69 14.53 4.11
CA ASP A 90 5.14 14.32 4.01
C ASP A 90 5.80 13.86 5.33
N PRO A 91 5.40 14.34 6.53
CA PRO A 91 5.97 13.86 7.79
C PRO A 91 5.45 12.49 8.22
N VAL A 92 4.37 11.98 7.62
CA VAL A 92 3.74 10.72 8.07
C VAL A 92 4.59 9.53 7.69
N SER A 93 5.00 8.75 8.67
CA SER A 93 5.69 7.50 8.41
C SER A 93 4.77 6.51 7.68
N PRO A 94 5.20 5.90 6.56
CA PRO A 94 4.43 4.84 5.91
C PRO A 94 4.06 3.68 6.84
N GLU A 95 4.89 3.36 7.82
CA GLU A 95 4.61 2.31 8.81
C GLU A 95 3.36 2.62 9.66
N SER A 96 3.03 3.90 9.87
CA SER A 96 1.81 4.29 10.58
C SER A 96 0.53 3.87 9.84
N LEU A 97 0.63 3.59 8.53
CA LEU A 97 -0.50 3.14 7.71
C LEU A 97 -0.67 1.61 7.70
N ARG A 98 0.33 0.85 8.16
CA ARG A 98 0.31 -0.62 8.18
C ARG A 98 -0.93 -1.21 8.84
N PRO A 99 -1.39 -0.73 10.02
CA PRO A 99 -2.60 -1.25 10.64
C PRO A 99 -3.85 -1.11 9.78
N SER A 100 -3.94 -0.10 8.89
CA SER A 100 -5.07 0.05 7.96
C SER A 100 -5.21 -1.17 7.04
N PHE A 101 -4.11 -1.66 6.48
CA PHE A 101 -4.11 -2.85 5.63
C PHE A 101 -4.56 -4.09 6.42
N THR A 102 -4.01 -4.29 7.61
CA THR A 102 -4.37 -5.42 8.48
C THR A 102 -5.84 -5.37 8.92
N LEU A 103 -6.34 -4.17 9.24
CA LEU A 103 -7.75 -3.97 9.63
C LEU A 103 -8.70 -4.30 8.48
N VAL A 104 -8.43 -3.80 7.28
CA VAL A 104 -9.24 -4.11 6.09
C VAL A 104 -9.16 -5.61 5.77
N PHE A 105 -7.97 -6.20 5.80
CA PHE A 105 -7.77 -7.62 5.56
C PHE A 105 -8.59 -8.49 6.52
N ARG A 106 -8.62 -8.15 7.81
CA ARG A 106 -9.45 -8.83 8.82
C ARG A 106 -10.95 -8.74 8.52
N GLN A 107 -11.42 -7.63 7.96
CA GLN A 107 -12.82 -7.52 7.52
C GLN A 107 -13.10 -8.44 6.32
N LEU A 108 -12.18 -8.52 5.37
CA LEU A 108 -12.27 -9.45 4.24
C LEU A 108 -12.33 -10.92 4.72
N GLN A 109 -11.48 -11.29 5.69
CA GLN A 109 -11.50 -12.63 6.31
C GLN A 109 -12.85 -12.91 6.99
N ARG A 110 -13.29 -12.03 7.91
CA ARG A 110 -14.56 -12.17 8.63
C ARG A 110 -15.76 -12.20 7.68
N GLY A 111 -15.68 -11.42 6.61
CA GLY A 111 -16.67 -11.39 5.55
C GLY A 111 -16.59 -12.57 4.59
N LYS A 112 -15.63 -13.50 4.73
CA LYS A 112 -15.38 -14.63 3.82
C LYS A 112 -15.12 -14.20 2.37
N ALA A 113 -14.66 -12.96 2.17
CA ALA A 113 -14.32 -12.45 0.85
C ALA A 113 -12.99 -13.04 0.34
N LEU A 114 -12.15 -13.57 1.25
CA LEU A 114 -10.91 -14.24 0.89
C LEU A 114 -11.12 -15.69 0.46
N GLU A 115 -12.18 -16.36 0.90
CA GLU A 115 -12.40 -17.78 0.60
C GLU A 115 -12.34 -18.09 -0.91
N PRO A 116 -12.97 -17.29 -1.81
CA PRO A 116 -12.88 -17.52 -3.26
C PRO A 116 -11.49 -17.29 -3.84
N MET A 117 -10.63 -16.54 -3.15
CA MET A 117 -9.25 -16.25 -3.57
C MET A 117 -8.26 -17.35 -3.18
N ALA A 118 -8.72 -18.39 -2.46
CA ALA A 118 -7.89 -19.54 -2.16
C ALA A 118 -7.63 -20.34 -3.45
N PHE A 119 -6.38 -20.67 -3.68
CA PHE A 119 -5.91 -21.39 -4.87
C PHE A 119 -5.65 -22.86 -4.53
N LEU A 120 -4.43 -23.30 -4.45
CA LEU A 120 -4.05 -24.69 -4.23
C LEU A 120 -3.98 -25.01 -2.74
N ASP A 121 -4.69 -26.06 -2.29
CA ASP A 121 -4.66 -26.56 -0.88
C ASP A 121 -4.88 -25.47 0.19
N GLY A 122 -5.71 -24.47 -0.15
CA GLY A 122 -6.01 -23.36 0.74
C GLY A 122 -4.89 -22.33 0.86
N HIS A 123 -3.92 -22.34 -0.06
CA HIS A 123 -2.93 -21.27 -0.20
C HIS A 123 -3.47 -20.13 -1.04
N TYR A 124 -2.93 -18.95 -0.84
CA TYR A 124 -3.19 -17.76 -1.66
C TYR A 124 -1.99 -17.47 -2.56
N LEU A 125 -2.23 -17.10 -3.80
CA LEU A 125 -1.17 -16.61 -4.66
C LEU A 125 -0.82 -15.18 -4.25
N LEU A 126 0.44 -14.94 -3.93
CA LEU A 126 0.98 -13.66 -3.51
C LEU A 126 1.96 -13.17 -4.57
N ALA A 127 1.53 -12.20 -5.37
CA ALA A 127 2.41 -11.54 -6.33
C ALA A 127 3.27 -10.49 -5.62
N LEU A 128 4.58 -10.56 -5.86
CA LEU A 128 5.56 -9.56 -5.42
C LEU A 128 6.24 -8.96 -6.65
N ASP A 129 6.32 -7.63 -6.71
CA ASP A 129 6.99 -6.94 -7.80
C ASP A 129 7.48 -5.55 -7.37
N GLY A 130 8.68 -5.18 -7.87
CA GLY A 130 9.27 -3.88 -7.62
C GLY A 130 8.66 -2.80 -8.52
N THR A 131 8.05 -1.78 -7.91
CA THR A 131 7.38 -0.70 -8.65
C THR A 131 7.95 0.68 -8.29
N GLY A 132 8.28 1.46 -9.35
CA GLY A 132 8.64 2.88 -9.22
C GLY A 132 7.40 3.75 -9.24
N TYR A 133 7.26 4.64 -8.26
CA TYR A 133 6.11 5.55 -8.19
C TYR A 133 6.50 7.03 -8.28
N PHE A 134 7.79 7.34 -8.27
CA PHE A 134 8.32 8.69 -8.45
C PHE A 134 9.65 8.65 -9.20
N SER A 135 9.87 9.59 -10.11
CA SER A 135 11.15 9.79 -10.80
C SER A 135 11.28 11.26 -11.23
N SER A 136 12.45 11.88 -10.98
CA SER A 136 12.75 13.25 -11.36
C SER A 136 14.26 13.46 -11.50
N GLN A 137 14.66 14.43 -12.32
CA GLN A 137 16.05 14.88 -12.43
C GLN A 137 16.33 16.13 -11.56
N THR A 138 15.28 16.78 -11.07
CA THR A 138 15.39 18.05 -10.34
C THR A 138 14.79 17.99 -8.94
N ILE A 139 13.66 17.30 -8.77
CA ILE A 139 12.97 17.19 -7.49
C ILE A 139 13.47 15.94 -6.78
N HIS A 140 13.96 16.10 -5.55
CA HIS A 140 14.45 14.98 -4.73
C HIS A 140 14.36 15.31 -3.24
N CYS A 141 14.36 14.25 -2.43
CA CYS A 141 14.48 14.33 -0.97
C CYS A 141 15.69 13.50 -0.49
N ALA A 142 15.98 13.57 0.80
CA ALA A 142 17.10 12.82 1.39
C ALA A 142 16.95 11.30 1.28
N SER A 143 15.74 10.79 1.13
CA SER A 143 15.44 9.35 1.04
C SER A 143 15.36 8.83 -0.40
N CYS A 144 15.53 9.69 -1.43
CA CYS A 144 15.50 9.25 -2.82
C CYS A 144 16.62 8.27 -3.12
N LEU A 145 16.31 7.21 -3.83
CA LEU A 145 17.29 6.44 -4.60
C LEU A 145 17.78 7.31 -5.76
N HIS A 146 18.98 7.07 -6.26
CA HIS A 146 19.50 7.81 -7.39
C HIS A 146 20.28 6.91 -8.36
N LYS A 147 20.20 7.28 -9.63
CA LYS A 147 20.94 6.63 -10.72
C LYS A 147 21.74 7.65 -11.49
N VAL A 148 23.04 7.42 -11.58
CA VAL A 148 23.95 8.23 -12.41
C VAL A 148 23.99 7.62 -13.80
N HIS A 149 23.65 8.42 -14.82
CA HIS A 149 23.68 8.00 -16.21
C HIS A 149 25.07 8.23 -16.83
N ARG A 150 25.36 7.57 -17.95
CA ARG A 150 26.66 7.67 -18.66
C ARG A 150 27.00 9.11 -19.10
N ASN A 151 26.00 9.94 -19.32
CA ASN A 151 26.15 11.36 -19.66
C ASN A 151 26.36 12.28 -18.45
N GLY A 152 26.48 11.71 -17.23
CA GLY A 152 26.62 12.45 -15.99
C GLY A 152 25.33 13.00 -15.39
N SER A 153 24.17 12.83 -16.03
CA SER A 153 22.90 13.23 -15.44
C SER A 153 22.49 12.28 -14.31
N ILE A 154 21.79 12.80 -13.32
CA ILE A 154 21.29 12.03 -12.17
C ILE A 154 19.76 11.98 -12.26
N THR A 155 19.21 10.78 -12.08
CA THR A 155 17.77 10.57 -11.87
C THR A 155 17.55 10.14 -10.44
N TYR A 156 16.72 10.88 -9.73
CA TYR A 156 16.23 10.54 -8.39
C TYR A 156 14.91 9.82 -8.49
N TYR A 157 14.69 8.80 -7.67
CA TYR A 157 13.46 8.02 -7.76
C TYR A 157 13.09 7.38 -6.43
N HIS A 158 11.82 6.99 -6.31
CA HIS A 158 11.33 6.14 -5.22
C HIS A 158 10.71 4.87 -5.79
N GLN A 159 10.98 3.76 -5.13
CA GLN A 159 10.44 2.44 -5.44
C GLN A 159 9.89 1.78 -4.18
N MET A 160 8.99 0.84 -4.40
CA MET A 160 8.49 -0.05 -3.36
C MET A 160 8.35 -1.47 -3.94
N LEU A 161 8.49 -2.46 -3.09
CA LEU A 161 8.05 -3.81 -3.37
C LEU A 161 6.54 -3.86 -3.14
N GLY A 162 5.77 -3.95 -4.21
CA GLY A 162 4.33 -4.18 -4.18
C GLY A 162 4.02 -5.63 -3.81
N ALA A 163 2.95 -5.82 -3.05
CA ALA A 163 2.49 -7.15 -2.64
C ALA A 163 0.97 -7.22 -2.76
N ALA A 164 0.46 -8.23 -3.46
CA ALA A 164 -0.98 -8.42 -3.61
C ALA A 164 -1.37 -9.89 -3.70
N ILE A 165 -2.48 -10.25 -3.04
CA ILE A 165 -3.12 -11.54 -3.28
C ILE A 165 -3.85 -11.45 -4.60
N ILE A 166 -3.59 -12.41 -5.47
CA ILE A 166 -4.14 -12.54 -6.80
C ILE A 166 -4.82 -13.91 -6.98
N HIS A 167 -5.63 -14.05 -8.03
CA HIS A 167 -6.19 -15.35 -8.43
C HIS A 167 -6.37 -15.36 -9.96
N PRO A 168 -6.08 -16.48 -10.65
CA PRO A 168 -6.13 -16.52 -12.11
C PRO A 168 -7.53 -16.29 -12.69
N ASP A 169 -8.59 -16.66 -11.97
CA ASP A 169 -9.98 -16.52 -12.43
C ASP A 169 -10.61 -15.17 -12.07
N PHE A 170 -9.94 -14.32 -11.27
CA PHE A 170 -10.47 -13.05 -10.80
C PHE A 170 -9.60 -11.87 -11.25
N ARG A 171 -10.25 -10.75 -11.53
CA ARG A 171 -9.56 -9.49 -11.85
C ARG A 171 -9.25 -8.67 -10.60
N GLU A 172 -9.97 -8.94 -9.54
CA GLU A 172 -9.80 -8.27 -8.26
C GLU A 172 -8.51 -8.76 -7.61
N VAL A 173 -7.77 -7.83 -7.03
CA VAL A 173 -6.57 -8.10 -6.24
C VAL A 173 -6.74 -7.54 -4.84
N ILE A 174 -6.10 -8.16 -3.87
CA ILE A 174 -6.14 -7.70 -2.48
C ILE A 174 -4.73 -7.24 -2.11
N PRO A 175 -4.49 -5.92 -2.06
CA PRO A 175 -3.18 -5.40 -1.72
C PRO A 175 -2.86 -5.66 -0.25
N LEU A 176 -1.62 -6.04 0.00
CA LEU A 176 -0.99 -6.02 1.32
C LEU A 176 -0.15 -4.74 1.44
N MET A 177 0.28 -4.43 2.67
CA MET A 177 1.15 -3.26 2.86
C MET A 177 2.45 -3.44 2.07
N PRO A 178 2.77 -2.55 1.12
CA PRO A 178 4.01 -2.62 0.36
C PRO A 178 5.22 -2.30 1.25
N GLU A 179 6.39 -2.72 0.81
CA GLU A 179 7.64 -2.43 1.51
C GLU A 179 8.47 -1.41 0.72
N PRO A 180 8.83 -0.25 1.29
CA PRO A 180 9.69 0.71 0.62
C PRO A 180 11.07 0.12 0.33
N ILE A 181 11.60 0.39 -0.88
CA ILE A 181 13.00 0.12 -1.23
C ILE A 181 13.81 1.37 -0.87
N VAL A 182 14.81 1.20 -0.01
CA VAL A 182 15.57 2.29 0.59
C VAL A 182 17.05 2.24 0.15
N GLN A 183 17.76 3.35 0.32
CA GLN A 183 19.17 3.47 -0.11
C GLN A 183 20.09 2.38 0.46
N GLN A 184 19.81 1.92 1.68
CA GLN A 184 20.58 0.86 2.36
C GLN A 184 20.42 -0.51 1.73
N ASP A 185 19.44 -0.69 0.85
CA ASP A 185 19.18 -1.96 0.17
C ASP A 185 20.14 -2.24 -1.00
N GLY A 186 20.99 -1.27 -1.35
CA GLY A 186 21.98 -1.40 -2.43
C GLY A 186 21.66 -0.49 -3.62
N THR A 187 22.60 -0.48 -4.58
CA THR A 187 22.52 0.34 -5.79
C THR A 187 21.98 -0.41 -7.00
N ASP A 188 21.96 -1.74 -6.94
CA ASP A 188 21.36 -2.59 -7.97
C ASP A 188 19.84 -2.76 -7.69
N LYS A 189 19.05 -2.67 -8.76
CA LYS A 189 17.59 -2.85 -8.68
C LYS A 189 17.24 -4.19 -8.02
N ASN A 190 17.87 -5.28 -8.47
CA ASN A 190 17.58 -6.62 -7.98
C ASN A 190 17.96 -6.81 -6.51
N ASP A 191 19.07 -6.22 -6.06
CA ASP A 191 19.47 -6.28 -4.65
C ASP A 191 18.50 -5.51 -3.77
N GLY A 192 18.03 -4.34 -4.23
CA GLY A 192 17.02 -3.54 -3.53
C GLY A 192 15.71 -4.29 -3.31
N GLU A 193 15.21 -4.94 -4.34
CA GLU A 193 13.98 -5.75 -4.27
C GLU A 193 14.13 -6.94 -3.32
N ARG A 194 15.27 -7.64 -3.36
CA ARG A 194 15.57 -8.79 -2.47
C ARG A 194 15.63 -8.40 -1.00
N HIS A 195 16.27 -7.27 -0.67
CA HIS A 195 16.32 -6.78 0.70
C HIS A 195 14.95 -6.33 1.19
N ALA A 196 14.18 -5.65 0.34
CA ALA A 196 12.80 -5.30 0.65
C ALA A 196 11.92 -6.55 0.85
N ALA A 197 12.09 -7.60 0.02
CA ALA A 197 11.36 -8.86 0.17
C ALA A 197 11.65 -9.55 1.51
N LYS A 198 12.88 -9.56 1.98
CA LYS A 198 13.21 -10.11 3.31
C LYS A 198 12.47 -9.37 4.44
N ARG A 199 12.46 -8.03 4.40
CA ARG A 199 11.73 -7.23 5.39
C ARG A 199 10.22 -7.46 5.29
N PHE A 200 9.71 -7.50 4.06
CA PHE A 200 8.29 -7.77 3.80
C PHE A 200 7.85 -9.10 4.38
N LEU A 201 8.61 -10.19 4.17
CA LEU A 201 8.26 -11.53 4.66
C LEU A 201 8.19 -11.59 6.20
N VAL A 202 9.14 -10.94 6.89
CA VAL A 202 9.09 -10.81 8.36
C VAL A 202 7.81 -10.12 8.80
N LYS A 203 7.48 -8.98 8.18
CA LYS A 203 6.29 -8.21 8.50
C LYS A 203 5.01 -8.95 8.09
N LEU A 204 5.01 -9.68 6.97
CA LEU A 204 3.90 -10.54 6.55
C LEU A 204 3.54 -11.55 7.63
N ARG A 205 4.51 -12.17 8.27
CA ARG A 205 4.28 -13.13 9.35
C ARG A 205 3.79 -12.48 10.64
N GLN A 206 4.20 -11.25 10.91
CA GLN A 206 3.67 -10.48 12.05
C GLN A 206 2.19 -10.10 11.82
N ASP A 207 1.85 -9.62 10.64
CA ASP A 207 0.50 -9.17 10.30
C ASP A 207 -0.47 -10.34 10.06
N HIS A 208 0.03 -11.41 9.42
CA HIS A 208 -0.74 -12.56 8.94
C HIS A 208 -0.06 -13.90 9.26
N PRO A 209 0.05 -14.30 10.55
CA PRO A 209 0.85 -15.44 10.98
C PRO A 209 0.42 -16.79 10.39
N HIS A 210 -0.86 -16.91 10.01
CA HIS A 210 -1.43 -18.16 9.49
C HIS A 210 -1.77 -18.11 8.00
N LEU A 211 -1.38 -17.05 7.28
CA LEU A 211 -1.64 -16.94 5.85
C LEU A 211 -0.73 -17.91 5.09
N LYS A 212 -1.32 -18.94 4.52
CA LYS A 212 -0.61 -19.84 3.60
C LYS A 212 -0.47 -19.15 2.25
N CYS A 213 0.76 -18.99 1.75
CA CYS A 213 0.99 -18.31 0.48
C CYS A 213 1.95 -19.08 -0.43
N ILE A 214 1.67 -18.95 -1.71
CA ILE A 214 2.55 -19.30 -2.81
C ILE A 214 2.93 -17.99 -3.46
N VAL A 215 4.22 -17.65 -3.41
CA VAL A 215 4.74 -16.40 -3.95
C VAL A 215 4.97 -16.57 -5.45
N THR A 216 4.57 -15.56 -6.22
CA THR A 216 4.88 -15.44 -7.64
C THR A 216 5.72 -14.18 -7.85
N GLU A 217 6.88 -14.34 -8.43
CA GLU A 217 7.85 -13.28 -8.72
C GLU A 217 8.41 -13.46 -10.12
N ASP A 218 9.16 -12.48 -10.63
CA ASP A 218 9.88 -12.71 -11.87
C ASP A 218 11.08 -13.66 -11.65
N SER A 219 11.54 -14.32 -12.71
CA SER A 219 12.60 -15.33 -12.67
C SER A 219 13.95 -14.80 -12.12
N LEU A 220 14.16 -13.47 -12.08
CA LEU A 220 15.37 -12.86 -11.54
C LEU A 220 15.45 -13.01 -10.02
N SER A 221 14.34 -13.26 -9.35
CA SER A 221 14.25 -13.50 -7.91
C SER A 221 14.51 -14.97 -7.55
N SER A 222 14.45 -15.91 -8.51
CA SER A 222 14.58 -17.35 -8.29
C SER A 222 16.02 -17.82 -8.08
N HIS A 223 16.60 -17.47 -6.92
CA HIS A 223 17.91 -17.96 -6.50
C HIS A 223 17.81 -18.63 -5.11
N ALA A 224 18.69 -19.62 -4.88
CA ALA A 224 18.63 -20.49 -3.71
C ALA A 224 18.46 -19.75 -2.36
N PRO A 225 19.24 -18.69 -2.02
CA PRO A 225 19.05 -17.98 -0.75
C PRO A 225 17.70 -17.29 -0.58
N HIS A 226 17.06 -16.84 -1.69
CA HIS A 226 15.74 -16.25 -1.63
C HIS A 226 14.66 -17.32 -1.42
N ILE A 227 14.78 -18.45 -2.12
CA ILE A 227 13.89 -19.61 -1.95
C ILE A 227 13.94 -20.12 -0.51
N GLU A 228 15.13 -20.23 0.08
CA GLU A 228 15.30 -20.60 1.49
C GLU A 228 14.60 -19.60 2.41
N THR A 229 14.77 -18.30 2.15
CA THR A 229 14.09 -17.25 2.92
C THR A 229 12.55 -17.38 2.84
N LEU A 230 12.00 -17.68 1.66
CA LEU A 230 10.55 -17.92 1.51
C LEU A 230 10.09 -19.13 2.32
N HIS A 231 10.82 -20.23 2.25
CA HIS A 231 10.54 -21.46 3.01
C HIS A 231 10.59 -21.24 4.52
N ASP A 232 11.59 -20.52 5.02
CA ASP A 232 11.72 -20.17 6.44
C ASP A 232 10.52 -19.35 6.94
N HIS A 233 9.90 -18.61 6.05
CA HIS A 233 8.66 -17.87 6.33
C HIS A 233 7.39 -18.65 5.95
N GLY A 234 7.48 -19.96 5.65
CA GLY A 234 6.34 -20.79 5.32
C GLY A 234 5.60 -20.39 4.03
N CYS A 235 6.35 -19.86 3.05
CA CYS A 235 5.87 -19.57 1.71
C CYS A 235 6.46 -20.56 0.71
N HIS A 236 5.71 -20.88 -0.34
CA HIS A 236 6.21 -21.61 -1.50
C HIS A 236 6.45 -20.62 -2.64
N LEU A 237 7.31 -20.97 -3.59
CA LEU A 237 7.59 -20.18 -4.80
C LEU A 237 7.03 -20.89 -6.03
N ILE A 238 6.44 -20.11 -6.93
CA ILE A 238 6.18 -20.50 -8.33
C ILE A 238 6.79 -19.41 -9.22
N ASP A 239 7.64 -19.83 -10.17
CA ASP A 239 8.23 -18.99 -11.21
C ASP A 239 7.29 -18.86 -12.41
#